data_458f962360c6cef61ad54f1ae5efd440
#
_entry.id   458f962360c6cef61ad54f1ae5efd440
#
_cell.length_a   1.000
_cell.length_b   1.000
_cell.length_c   1.000
_cell.angle_alpha   90.00
_cell.angle_beta   90.00
_cell.angle_gamma   90.00
#
_symmetry.space_group_name_H-M   'P 1'
#
loop_
_entity.id
_entity.type
_entity.pdbx_description
1 polymer ?
#
loop_
_entity_poly.entity_id
_entity_poly.type
_entity_poly.pdbx_seq_one_letter_code
_entity_poly.pdbx_strand_id
1 'polypeptide(L)'
;MRSGCRLCRSCLRMVKNFIMPRSAVVIDPDYLKHDPGHFHPERPERLRVLLDLPKELDTTHFRLLPPRAALRQEIEPCHSREYIELVQSTSEKNRYALDGDTVTCRDSFGVGLLAVGGFLKLLDFIAAAEFRNGFALVRPPGHHALRDRAMGFCLFNTVAIGVHHLKLHYGVKRIMIIDWDVHHGNGTQDAFYRDPSVLYLSTHQFPFYPGSGSVEEVGAGEGEGLTVNIPLPAGCGDEEYLRVFKEIVAPVGEKFQPEWILVSAGFDPHRSDPLGAMNVTEQGFGAMAAMLLDLAERYAGGKIAFLLEGGYDLKALKNSVIAVLRRMKGERVDDPSIGRGGEMIRPLIHKVLDFQQKYW
;
A
#
# COMPACT_ATOMS: atom_id res chain seq x y z
N MET A 1 6.18 -35.21 50.25
CA MET A 1 5.05 -34.27 50.24
C MET A 1 5.22 -33.34 49.03
N ARG A 2 4.43 -33.55 47.98
CA ARG A 2 4.45 -32.73 46.75
C ARG A 2 3.18 -31.87 46.82
N SER A 3 3.31 -30.55 47.11
CA SER A 3 2.24 -29.60 47.04
C SER A 3 2.10 -29.05 45.61
N GLY A 4 1.15 -29.61 44.86
CA GLY A 4 0.77 -29.08 43.54
C GLY A 4 -0.09 -27.81 43.74
N CYS A 5 0.46 -26.68 43.34
CA CYS A 5 -0.32 -25.43 43.28
C CYS A 5 -1.34 -25.54 42.12
N ARG A 6 -2.61 -25.74 42.43
CA ARG A 6 -3.72 -25.66 41.46
C ARG A 6 -4.04 -24.20 41.25
N LEU A 7 -3.63 -23.63 40.09
CA LEU A 7 -4.07 -22.35 39.62
C LEU A 7 -5.62 -22.35 39.53
N CYS A 8 -6.23 -21.46 40.26
CA CYS A 8 -7.68 -21.32 40.36
C CYS A 8 -8.27 -20.96 38.97
N ARG A 9 -9.34 -21.69 38.56
CA ARG A 9 -10.07 -21.45 37.30
C ARG A 9 -10.62 -20.03 37.15
N SER A 10 -10.74 -19.27 38.25
CA SER A 10 -11.13 -17.86 38.24
C SER A 10 -10.04 -16.92 37.77
N CYS A 11 -8.75 -17.22 38.01
CA CYS A 11 -7.61 -16.44 37.45
C CYS A 11 -7.47 -16.61 35.96
N LEU A 12 -7.80 -17.78 35.40
CA LEU A 12 -7.80 -18.02 33.96
C LEU A 12 -8.97 -17.31 33.24
N ARG A 13 -10.05 -16.93 33.94
CA ARG A 13 -11.15 -16.16 33.37
C ARG A 13 -10.91 -14.65 33.35
N MET A 14 -10.05 -14.10 34.19
CA MET A 14 -9.74 -12.66 34.19
C MET A 14 -8.76 -12.24 33.10
N VAL A 15 -7.99 -13.14 32.49
CA VAL A 15 -7.06 -12.85 31.37
C VAL A 15 -7.79 -12.80 30.02
N LYS A 16 -9.07 -13.18 29.94
CA LYS A 16 -9.81 -13.30 28.68
C LYS A 16 -10.54 -12.05 28.17
N ASN A 17 -10.42 -10.89 28.79
CA ASN A 17 -11.17 -9.70 28.38
C ASN A 17 -10.32 -8.46 28.08
N PHE A 18 -9.01 -8.58 27.89
CA PHE A 18 -8.30 -7.55 27.15
C PHE A 18 -8.43 -7.87 25.65
N ILE A 19 -9.44 -7.30 25.00
CA ILE A 19 -9.54 -7.32 23.54
C ILE A 19 -8.36 -6.48 23.06
N MET A 20 -7.26 -7.14 22.69
CA MET A 20 -6.12 -6.46 22.05
C MET A 20 -6.62 -5.83 20.75
N PRO A 21 -6.27 -4.57 20.47
CA PRO A 21 -6.58 -3.96 19.17
C PRO A 21 -6.12 -4.88 18.04
N ARG A 22 -7.00 -5.09 17.04
CA ARG A 22 -6.69 -6.03 15.94
C ARG A 22 -5.90 -5.38 14.82
N SER A 23 -5.98 -4.04 14.73
CA SER A 23 -5.41 -3.25 13.65
C SER A 23 -4.59 -2.08 14.19
N ALA A 24 -3.56 -1.69 13.45
CA ALA A 24 -2.74 -0.54 13.77
C ALA A 24 -2.86 0.55 12.69
N VAL A 25 -2.74 1.80 13.10
CA VAL A 25 -2.65 2.95 12.18
C VAL A 25 -1.41 3.75 12.52
N VAL A 26 -0.58 3.99 11.52
CA VAL A 26 0.55 4.92 11.61
C VAL A 26 0.16 6.23 10.96
N ILE A 27 0.18 7.29 11.74
CA ILE A 27 -0.05 8.66 11.27
C ILE A 27 0.66 9.61 12.23
N ASP A 28 1.31 10.66 11.69
CA ASP A 28 2.06 11.61 12.50
C ASP A 28 2.01 13.02 11.88
N PRO A 29 1.83 14.09 12.65
CA PRO A 29 1.83 15.45 12.13
C PRO A 29 3.18 15.85 11.50
N ASP A 30 4.27 15.21 11.84
CA ASP A 30 5.58 15.51 11.25
C ASP A 30 5.66 15.24 9.75
N TYR A 31 4.78 14.39 9.21
CA TYR A 31 4.66 14.24 7.76
C TYR A 31 4.20 15.51 7.04
N LEU A 32 3.60 16.50 7.73
CA LEU A 32 3.24 17.80 7.15
C LEU A 32 4.46 18.66 6.80
N LYS A 33 5.65 18.37 7.39
CA LYS A 33 6.87 19.14 7.15
C LYS A 33 7.43 18.96 5.73
N HIS A 34 7.09 17.88 5.03
CA HIS A 34 7.35 17.76 3.59
C HIS A 34 6.41 18.70 2.84
N ASP A 35 6.95 19.77 2.24
CA ASP A 35 6.20 20.80 1.50
C ASP A 35 6.84 21.07 0.14
N PRO A 36 6.37 20.38 -0.93
CA PRO A 36 6.87 20.58 -2.28
C PRO A 36 6.39 21.90 -2.91
N GLY A 37 5.45 22.62 -2.29
CA GLY A 37 4.98 23.92 -2.71
C GLY A 37 3.47 24.06 -2.74
N HIS A 38 3.02 25.31 -2.72
CA HIS A 38 1.61 25.66 -2.50
C HIS A 38 0.65 25.13 -3.58
N PHE A 39 1.10 25.03 -4.83
CA PHE A 39 0.30 24.53 -5.95
C PHE A 39 0.60 23.06 -6.29
N HIS A 40 1.44 22.40 -5.52
CA HIS A 40 1.79 21.01 -5.77
C HIS A 40 0.63 20.09 -5.38
N PRO A 41 0.24 19.11 -6.21
CA PRO A 41 -0.84 18.17 -5.86
C PRO A 41 -0.52 17.40 -4.57
N GLU A 42 0.70 16.88 -4.45
CA GLU A 42 1.20 16.18 -3.27
C GLU A 42 1.59 17.21 -2.17
N ARG A 43 0.62 17.83 -1.54
CA ARG A 43 0.76 18.89 -0.55
C ARG A 43 0.42 18.43 0.87
N PRO A 44 0.89 19.14 1.90
CA PRO A 44 0.63 18.76 3.31
C PRO A 44 -0.84 18.57 3.66
N GLU A 45 -1.75 19.26 2.97
CA GLU A 45 -3.19 19.17 3.20
C GLU A 45 -3.73 17.74 3.02
N ARG A 46 -3.09 16.92 2.17
CA ARG A 46 -3.46 15.50 1.99
C ARG A 46 -3.41 14.74 3.32
N LEU A 47 -2.41 14.98 4.15
CA LEU A 47 -2.37 14.37 5.47
C LEU A 47 -3.19 15.15 6.49
N ARG A 48 -3.25 16.48 6.39
CA ARG A 48 -3.97 17.31 7.35
C ARG A 48 -5.41 16.89 7.55
N VAL A 49 -6.09 16.52 6.44
CA VAL A 49 -7.48 16.04 6.49
C VAL A 49 -7.63 14.67 7.16
N LEU A 50 -6.54 13.94 7.32
CA LEU A 50 -6.50 12.63 7.96
C LEU A 50 -6.10 12.70 9.46
N LEU A 51 -5.50 13.82 9.92
CA LEU A 51 -5.01 13.95 11.29
C LEU A 51 -6.12 13.91 12.37
N ASP A 52 -7.36 14.13 11.98
CA ASP A 52 -8.50 14.01 12.90
C ASP A 52 -9.06 12.58 12.98
N LEU A 53 -8.70 11.69 12.04
CA LEU A 53 -9.15 10.29 12.04
C LEU A 53 -8.89 9.57 13.36
N PRO A 54 -7.74 9.76 14.05
CA PRO A 54 -7.50 9.15 15.36
C PRO A 54 -8.58 9.42 16.39
N LYS A 55 -9.25 10.56 16.32
CA LYS A 55 -10.35 10.93 17.25
C LYS A 55 -11.67 10.21 16.90
N GLU A 56 -11.80 9.76 15.65
CA GLU A 56 -12.97 9.08 15.11
C GLU A 56 -12.83 7.55 15.16
N LEU A 57 -11.58 7.04 15.36
CA LEU A 57 -11.29 5.62 15.37
C LEU A 57 -11.77 4.96 16.67
N ASP A 58 -12.33 3.78 16.54
CA ASP A 58 -12.63 2.90 17.65
C ASP A 58 -11.33 2.38 18.28
N THR A 59 -10.95 2.95 19.42
CA THR A 59 -9.72 2.60 20.15
C THR A 59 -9.72 1.17 20.73
N THR A 60 -10.86 0.49 20.74
CA THR A 60 -10.93 -0.93 21.12
C THR A 60 -10.47 -1.83 19.96
N HIS A 61 -10.52 -1.33 18.71
CA HIS A 61 -10.12 -2.07 17.53
C HIS A 61 -8.81 -1.55 16.94
N PHE A 62 -8.59 -0.24 16.92
CA PHE A 62 -7.42 0.39 16.33
C PHE A 62 -6.46 0.93 17.40
N ARG A 63 -5.18 0.75 17.16
CA ARG A 63 -4.10 1.38 17.92
C ARG A 63 -3.28 2.29 17.03
N LEU A 64 -3.03 3.50 17.51
CA LEU A 64 -2.09 4.41 16.87
C LEU A 64 -0.66 4.01 17.22
N LEU A 65 0.18 3.90 16.21
CA LEU A 65 1.61 3.66 16.37
C LEU A 65 2.38 4.93 15.98
N PRO A 66 3.14 5.52 16.89
CA PRO A 66 4.04 6.61 16.53
C PRO A 66 5.13 6.04 15.60
N PRO A 67 5.47 6.74 14.50
CA PRO A 67 6.53 6.30 13.62
C PRO A 67 7.91 6.42 14.29
N ARG A 68 8.91 5.82 13.67
CA ARG A 68 10.33 6.08 13.90
C ARG A 68 10.97 6.50 12.58
N ALA A 69 12.09 7.17 12.61
CA ALA A 69 12.89 7.33 11.40
C ALA A 69 13.50 5.98 10.98
N ALA A 70 13.55 5.72 9.67
CA ALA A 70 14.31 4.61 9.14
C ALA A 70 15.81 4.86 9.27
N LEU A 71 16.56 3.81 9.46
CA LEU A 71 18.01 3.86 9.37
C LEU A 71 18.42 3.78 7.88
N ARG A 72 19.53 4.40 7.52
CA ARG A 72 20.06 4.37 6.15
C ARG A 72 20.22 2.94 5.63
N GLN A 73 20.74 2.05 6.46
CA GLN A 73 20.92 0.63 6.12
C GLN A 73 19.61 -0.12 5.80
N GLU A 74 18.46 0.39 6.24
CA GLU A 74 17.16 -0.18 5.93
C GLU A 74 16.67 0.23 4.52
N ILE A 75 17.20 1.34 3.98
CA ILE A 75 16.85 1.88 2.66
C ILE A 75 17.79 1.36 1.56
N GLU A 76 19.07 1.15 1.89
CA GLU A 76 20.11 0.72 0.95
C GLU A 76 19.79 -0.56 0.14
N PRO A 77 19.02 -1.55 0.63
CA PRO A 77 18.62 -2.69 -0.19
C PRO A 77 17.79 -2.30 -1.43
N CYS A 78 17.01 -1.21 -1.34
CA CYS A 78 16.14 -0.71 -2.40
C CYS A 78 16.78 0.41 -3.21
N HIS A 79 17.49 1.33 -2.54
CA HIS A 79 18.05 2.54 -3.15
C HIS A 79 19.57 2.59 -3.07
N SER A 80 20.22 3.14 -4.12
CA SER A 80 21.68 3.32 -4.13
C SER A 80 22.13 4.35 -3.08
N ARG A 81 23.36 4.22 -2.62
CA ARG A 81 23.95 5.17 -1.65
C ARG A 81 24.01 6.57 -2.21
N GLU A 82 24.39 6.67 -3.46
CA GLU A 82 24.52 7.95 -4.18
C GLU A 82 23.18 8.66 -4.27
N TYR A 83 22.10 7.90 -4.50
CA TYR A 83 20.76 8.46 -4.53
C TYR A 83 20.28 8.90 -3.14
N ILE A 84 20.53 8.10 -2.10
CA ILE A 84 20.18 8.47 -0.72
C ILE A 84 20.93 9.75 -0.32
N GLU A 85 22.22 9.88 -0.68
CA GLU A 85 23.04 11.06 -0.45
C GLU A 85 22.54 12.29 -1.23
N LEU A 86 22.10 12.08 -2.48
CA LEU A 86 21.46 13.12 -3.29
C LEU A 86 20.22 13.67 -2.59
N VAL A 87 19.27 12.78 -2.17
CA VAL A 87 18.07 13.22 -1.46
C VAL A 87 18.42 13.91 -0.15
N GLN A 88 19.38 13.39 0.62
CA GLN A 88 19.85 14.00 1.86
C GLN A 88 20.42 15.41 1.63
N SER A 89 21.19 15.61 0.56
CA SER A 89 21.81 16.91 0.24
C SER A 89 20.77 17.99 -0.06
N THR A 90 19.55 17.61 -0.46
CA THR A 90 18.47 18.57 -0.71
C THR A 90 17.99 19.28 0.56
N SER A 91 18.28 18.72 1.76
CA SER A 91 17.97 19.33 3.05
C SER A 91 18.71 20.65 3.32
N GLU A 92 19.79 20.92 2.57
CA GLU A 92 20.52 22.19 2.63
C GLU A 92 19.82 23.31 1.85
N LYS A 93 18.80 22.95 1.05
CA LYS A 93 18.10 23.86 0.14
C LYS A 93 16.66 24.10 0.62
N ASN A 94 16.15 25.31 0.38
CA ASN A 94 14.76 25.61 0.71
C ASN A 94 13.79 24.78 -0.13
N ARG A 95 14.09 24.62 -1.44
CA ARG A 95 13.41 23.76 -2.40
C ARG A 95 14.38 23.27 -3.44
N TYR A 96 14.20 22.04 -3.87
CA TYR A 96 14.99 21.43 -4.93
C TYR A 96 14.14 20.46 -5.74
N ALA A 97 14.12 20.61 -7.05
CA ALA A 97 13.47 19.66 -7.96
C ALA A 97 14.44 18.51 -8.26
N LEU A 98 14.06 17.30 -7.90
CA LEU A 98 14.80 16.08 -8.24
C LEU A 98 14.54 15.66 -9.68
N ASP A 99 13.32 15.94 -10.17
CA ASP A 99 12.92 15.81 -11.57
C ASP A 99 11.83 16.86 -11.91
N GLY A 100 11.04 16.62 -12.99
CA GLY A 100 10.03 17.57 -13.47
C GLY A 100 8.85 17.82 -12.52
N ASP A 101 8.57 16.87 -11.61
CA ASP A 101 7.41 16.89 -10.74
C ASP A 101 7.70 16.48 -9.27
N THR A 102 8.92 16.09 -8.94
CA THR A 102 9.30 15.67 -7.59
C THR A 102 10.15 16.73 -6.91
N VAL A 103 9.52 17.51 -6.04
CA VAL A 103 10.14 18.64 -5.37
C VAL A 103 10.36 18.34 -3.89
N THR A 104 11.57 18.61 -3.40
CA THR A 104 11.92 18.51 -1.98
C THR A 104 11.97 19.89 -1.32
N CYS A 105 11.78 19.91 -0.02
CA CYS A 105 12.09 21.02 0.88
C CYS A 105 13.14 20.55 1.91
N ARG A 106 13.55 21.46 2.81
CA ARG A 106 14.56 21.17 3.82
C ARG A 106 14.24 19.94 4.68
N ASP A 107 12.98 19.68 4.96
CA ASP A 107 12.54 18.58 5.83
C ASP A 107 12.25 17.28 5.09
N SER A 108 12.22 17.30 3.75
CA SER A 108 11.74 16.15 2.93
C SER A 108 12.51 14.87 3.18
N PHE A 109 13.84 14.94 3.32
CA PHE A 109 14.64 13.75 3.62
C PHE A 109 14.25 13.13 4.95
N GLY A 110 14.17 13.95 6.02
CA GLY A 110 13.78 13.48 7.35
C GLY A 110 12.36 12.90 7.37
N VAL A 111 11.42 13.54 6.66
CA VAL A 111 10.04 13.04 6.51
C VAL A 111 9.99 11.74 5.71
N GLY A 112 10.78 11.61 4.66
CA GLY A 112 10.91 10.36 3.91
C GLY A 112 11.42 9.21 4.78
N LEU A 113 12.44 9.48 5.62
CA LEU A 113 12.91 8.48 6.60
C LEU A 113 11.81 8.11 7.62
N LEU A 114 11.02 9.09 8.04
CA LEU A 114 9.92 8.86 8.98
C LEU A 114 8.79 8.04 8.34
N ALA A 115 8.48 8.27 7.06
CA ALA A 115 7.49 7.49 6.30
C ALA A 115 7.91 6.02 6.19
N VAL A 116 9.13 5.78 5.74
CA VAL A 116 9.71 4.43 5.66
C VAL A 116 9.71 3.76 7.03
N GLY A 117 10.30 4.40 8.04
CA GLY A 117 10.44 3.80 9.37
C GLY A 117 9.11 3.58 10.09
N GLY A 118 8.09 4.41 9.80
CA GLY A 118 6.72 4.20 10.27
C GLY A 118 6.11 2.93 9.69
N PHE A 119 6.28 2.71 8.38
CA PHE A 119 5.81 1.49 7.72
C PHE A 119 6.56 0.24 8.21
N LEU A 120 7.89 0.30 8.31
CA LEU A 120 8.67 -0.83 8.84
C LEU A 120 8.24 -1.20 10.26
N LYS A 121 8.02 -0.21 11.12
CA LYS A 121 7.50 -0.45 12.47
C LYS A 121 6.13 -1.12 12.45
N LEU A 122 5.24 -0.73 11.55
CA LEU A 122 3.95 -1.39 11.38
C LEU A 122 4.12 -2.87 11.02
N LEU A 123 5.02 -3.17 10.07
CA LEU A 123 5.34 -4.54 9.66
C LEU A 123 5.89 -5.36 10.83
N ASP A 124 6.79 -4.78 11.65
CA ASP A 124 7.35 -5.44 12.84
C ASP A 124 6.25 -5.87 13.82
N PHE A 125 5.30 -4.98 14.10
CA PHE A 125 4.19 -5.27 15.02
C PHE A 125 3.23 -6.34 14.47
N ILE A 126 2.99 -6.35 13.15
CA ILE A 126 2.19 -7.41 12.52
C ILE A 126 2.96 -8.74 12.52
N ALA A 127 4.26 -8.72 12.25
CA ALA A 127 5.12 -9.92 12.31
C ALA A 127 5.18 -10.54 13.71
N ALA A 128 5.22 -9.69 14.74
CA ALA A 128 5.15 -10.11 16.15
C ALA A 128 3.75 -10.59 16.58
N ALA A 129 2.76 -10.61 15.69
CA ALA A 129 1.36 -10.94 15.95
C ALA A 129 0.68 -10.05 17.02
N GLU A 130 1.21 -8.84 17.25
CA GLU A 130 0.54 -7.84 18.10
C GLU A 130 -0.69 -7.24 17.40
N PHE A 131 -0.66 -7.16 16.06
CA PHE A 131 -1.78 -6.80 15.22
C PHE A 131 -1.90 -7.79 14.06
N ARG A 132 -3.10 -7.91 13.49
CA ARG A 132 -3.34 -8.74 12.29
C ARG A 132 -3.06 -7.96 11.01
N ASN A 133 -3.36 -6.67 11.02
CA ASN A 133 -3.24 -5.80 9.87
C ASN A 133 -2.99 -4.36 10.31
N GLY A 134 -2.70 -3.47 9.35
CA GLY A 134 -2.55 -2.06 9.65
C GLY A 134 -2.51 -1.17 8.42
N PHE A 135 -2.59 0.14 8.66
CA PHE A 135 -2.53 1.16 7.63
C PHE A 135 -1.51 2.24 8.00
N ALA A 136 -0.51 2.43 7.15
CA ALA A 136 0.45 3.52 7.26
C ALA A 136 -0.02 4.71 6.41
N LEU A 137 -0.54 5.73 7.07
CA LEU A 137 -0.99 7.00 6.47
C LEU A 137 0.19 7.97 6.45
N VAL A 138 1.09 7.78 5.51
CA VAL A 138 2.37 8.48 5.42
C VAL A 138 2.45 9.38 4.19
N ARG A 139 3.41 10.30 4.16
CA ARG A 139 3.85 11.14 3.05
C ARG A 139 5.37 11.32 3.13
N PRO A 140 6.07 11.51 1.99
CA PRO A 140 5.60 11.44 0.60
C PRO A 140 5.25 10.00 0.15
N PRO A 141 4.61 9.81 -1.03
CA PRO A 141 4.38 8.49 -1.61
C PRO A 141 5.69 7.83 -2.07
N GLY A 142 5.62 6.57 -2.54
CA GLY A 142 6.83 5.82 -2.80
C GLY A 142 6.87 4.99 -4.08
N HIS A 143 5.76 4.54 -4.64
CA HIS A 143 5.71 3.48 -5.64
C HIS A 143 6.38 3.78 -7.00
N HIS A 144 6.63 5.06 -7.30
CA HIS A 144 7.38 5.47 -8.52
C HIS A 144 8.88 5.54 -8.31
N ALA A 145 9.38 5.68 -7.06
CA ALA A 145 10.80 5.85 -6.80
C ALA A 145 11.59 4.61 -7.24
N LEU A 146 12.59 4.83 -8.09
CA LEU A 146 13.51 3.83 -8.62
C LEU A 146 14.74 3.71 -7.71
N ARG A 147 15.61 2.74 -8.01
CA ARG A 147 16.82 2.51 -7.23
C ARG A 147 17.73 3.75 -7.11
N ASP A 148 17.79 4.56 -8.15
CA ASP A 148 18.75 5.64 -8.31
C ASP A 148 18.12 7.01 -8.60
N ARG A 149 16.78 7.12 -8.58
CA ARG A 149 16.10 8.38 -8.87
C ARG A 149 14.70 8.46 -8.28
N ALA A 150 14.32 9.69 -7.91
CA ALA A 150 12.96 10.08 -7.59
C ALA A 150 12.13 10.24 -8.87
N MET A 151 10.84 10.01 -8.80
CA MET A 151 9.87 10.44 -9.81
C MET A 151 8.44 10.35 -9.25
N GLY A 152 7.48 11.05 -9.89
CA GLY A 152 6.07 10.96 -9.53
C GLY A 152 5.80 11.31 -8.07
N PHE A 153 6.42 12.38 -7.56
CA PHE A 153 6.36 12.85 -6.17
C PHE A 153 7.02 11.91 -5.14
N CYS A 154 7.53 10.75 -5.57
CA CYS A 154 8.06 9.69 -4.71
C CYS A 154 9.56 9.89 -4.42
N LEU A 155 9.94 9.84 -3.15
CA LEU A 155 11.34 9.92 -2.73
C LEU A 155 11.96 8.55 -2.49
N PHE A 156 11.33 7.73 -1.64
CA PHE A 156 11.78 6.37 -1.34
C PHE A 156 10.64 5.38 -1.57
N ASN A 157 10.93 4.27 -2.19
CA ASN A 157 9.94 3.23 -2.43
C ASN A 157 9.65 2.46 -1.13
N THR A 158 8.76 3.02 -0.34
CA THR A 158 8.45 2.52 1.01
C THR A 158 7.93 1.09 1.00
N VAL A 159 7.08 0.70 0.02
CA VAL A 159 6.58 -0.67 -0.06
C VAL A 159 7.69 -1.65 -0.43
N ALA A 160 8.58 -1.29 -1.35
CA ALA A 160 9.72 -2.13 -1.73
C ALA A 160 10.71 -2.30 -0.58
N ILE A 161 11.00 -1.23 0.16
CA ILE A 161 11.82 -1.30 1.39
C ILE A 161 11.16 -2.23 2.41
N GLY A 162 9.84 -2.17 2.57
CA GLY A 162 9.07 -3.08 3.44
C GLY A 162 9.22 -4.55 3.05
N VAL A 163 9.23 -4.86 1.74
CA VAL A 163 9.50 -6.23 1.23
C VAL A 163 10.89 -6.70 1.64
N HIS A 164 11.92 -5.88 1.39
CA HIS A 164 13.29 -6.23 1.78
C HIS A 164 13.41 -6.45 3.30
N HIS A 165 12.74 -5.62 4.10
CA HIS A 165 12.70 -5.76 5.55
C HIS A 165 12.07 -7.10 5.99
N LEU A 166 10.91 -7.45 5.43
CA LEU A 166 10.24 -8.72 5.73
C LEU A 166 11.08 -9.94 5.32
N LYS A 167 11.74 -9.89 4.16
CA LYS A 167 12.64 -10.96 3.70
C LYS A 167 13.85 -11.12 4.61
N LEU A 168 14.49 -10.00 4.99
CA LEU A 168 15.73 -10.00 5.75
C LEU A 168 15.51 -10.39 7.22
N HIS A 169 14.51 -9.81 7.88
CA HIS A 169 14.34 -9.96 9.33
C HIS A 169 13.40 -11.08 9.73
N TYR A 170 12.46 -11.46 8.84
CA TYR A 170 11.43 -12.46 9.14
C TYR A 170 11.48 -13.69 8.22
N GLY A 171 12.40 -13.70 7.24
CA GLY A 171 12.60 -14.84 6.34
C GLY A 171 11.39 -15.12 5.43
N VAL A 172 10.54 -14.13 5.20
CA VAL A 172 9.33 -14.26 4.35
C VAL A 172 9.73 -14.61 2.93
N LYS A 173 9.04 -15.60 2.32
CA LYS A 173 9.39 -16.15 1.01
C LYS A 173 8.42 -15.77 -0.11
N ARG A 174 7.17 -15.48 0.23
CA ARG A 174 6.13 -15.12 -0.76
C ARG A 174 5.38 -13.89 -0.28
N ILE A 175 5.64 -12.76 -0.95
CA ILE A 175 5.00 -11.48 -0.66
C ILE A 175 4.21 -11.06 -1.89
N MET A 176 2.92 -10.80 -1.70
CA MET A 176 2.08 -10.20 -2.73
C MET A 176 2.00 -8.71 -2.50
N ILE A 177 2.29 -7.92 -3.54
CA ILE A 177 2.02 -6.48 -3.58
C ILE A 177 0.87 -6.26 -4.52
N ILE A 178 -0.17 -5.57 -4.07
CA ILE A 178 -1.22 -5.02 -4.92
C ILE A 178 -1.13 -3.50 -4.89
N ASP A 179 -1.03 -2.91 -6.07
CA ASP A 179 -1.01 -1.47 -6.28
C ASP A 179 -2.29 -1.08 -6.99
N TRP A 180 -3.12 -0.29 -6.32
CA TRP A 180 -4.36 0.21 -6.89
C TRP A 180 -4.36 1.73 -7.08
N ASP A 181 -3.20 2.38 -6.98
CA ASP A 181 -3.02 3.76 -7.41
C ASP A 181 -3.43 3.91 -8.89
N VAL A 182 -3.89 5.09 -9.30
CA VAL A 182 -4.29 5.33 -10.70
C VAL A 182 -3.09 5.27 -11.65
N HIS A 183 -1.89 5.52 -11.12
CA HIS A 183 -0.64 5.46 -11.87
C HIS A 183 0.03 4.09 -11.71
N HIS A 184 0.68 3.61 -12.76
CA HIS A 184 1.49 2.41 -12.67
C HIS A 184 2.68 2.60 -11.73
N GLY A 185 2.83 1.76 -10.71
CA GLY A 185 3.96 1.79 -9.76
C GLY A 185 5.24 1.22 -10.36
N ASN A 186 5.80 1.94 -11.34
CA ASN A 186 6.97 1.51 -12.11
C ASN A 186 8.21 1.25 -11.25
N GLY A 187 8.39 2.00 -10.15
CA GLY A 187 9.50 1.78 -9.22
C GLY A 187 9.38 0.46 -8.47
N THR A 188 8.16 0.12 -8.04
CA THR A 188 7.89 -1.17 -7.40
C THR A 188 8.05 -2.33 -8.37
N GLN A 189 7.53 -2.20 -9.60
CA GLN A 189 7.74 -3.19 -10.67
C GLN A 189 9.23 -3.42 -10.93
N ASP A 190 10.01 -2.35 -11.11
CA ASP A 190 11.46 -2.43 -11.40
C ASP A 190 12.21 -3.15 -10.28
N ALA A 191 11.89 -2.84 -9.02
CA ALA A 191 12.53 -3.43 -7.86
C ALA A 191 12.40 -4.96 -7.79
N PHE A 192 11.30 -5.51 -8.30
CA PHE A 192 10.99 -6.95 -8.19
C PHE A 192 10.81 -7.67 -9.51
N TYR A 193 11.14 -7.04 -10.63
CA TYR A 193 10.91 -7.59 -11.97
C TYR A 193 11.58 -8.95 -12.23
N ARG A 194 12.61 -9.29 -11.43
CA ARG A 194 13.35 -10.56 -11.50
C ARG A 194 13.32 -11.38 -10.21
N ASP A 195 12.55 -10.95 -9.22
CA ASP A 195 12.51 -11.59 -7.90
C ASP A 195 11.40 -12.65 -7.82
N PRO A 196 11.74 -13.95 -7.70
CA PRO A 196 10.76 -15.02 -7.66
C PRO A 196 9.94 -15.07 -6.36
N SER A 197 10.26 -14.24 -5.38
CA SER A 197 9.58 -14.21 -4.07
C SER A 197 8.48 -13.15 -3.98
N VAL A 198 8.32 -12.31 -5.01
CA VAL A 198 7.39 -11.18 -5.00
C VAL A 198 6.44 -11.24 -6.18
N LEU A 199 5.16 -11.36 -5.89
CA LEU A 199 4.10 -11.18 -6.87
C LEU A 199 3.65 -9.72 -6.83
N TYR A 200 3.87 -8.97 -7.90
CA TYR A 200 3.41 -7.59 -8.09
C TYR A 200 2.22 -7.53 -9.03
N LEU A 201 1.09 -6.99 -8.54
CA LEU A 201 -0.09 -6.72 -9.37
C LEU A 201 -0.38 -5.22 -9.34
N SER A 202 -0.66 -4.63 -10.49
CA SER A 202 -1.00 -3.21 -10.60
C SER A 202 -2.26 -3.02 -11.44
N THR A 203 -3.24 -2.32 -10.88
CA THR A 203 -4.41 -1.80 -11.62
C THR A 203 -4.21 -0.31 -11.81
N HIS A 204 -4.07 0.16 -13.03
CA HIS A 204 -3.75 1.55 -13.32
C HIS A 204 -4.43 2.03 -14.59
N GLN A 205 -4.62 3.33 -14.72
CA GLN A 205 -5.10 3.94 -15.96
C GLN A 205 -4.03 3.79 -17.06
N PHE A 206 -4.46 3.42 -18.28
CA PHE A 206 -3.55 3.29 -19.42
C PHE A 206 -4.25 3.65 -20.75
N PRO A 207 -3.57 4.36 -21.69
CA PRO A 207 -2.24 4.96 -21.54
C PRO A 207 -2.25 6.18 -20.61
N PHE A 208 -1.34 6.23 -19.66
CA PHE A 208 -1.24 7.31 -18.66
C PHE A 208 0.19 7.39 -18.11
N TYR A 209 0.48 8.37 -17.20
CA TYR A 209 1.77 8.43 -16.52
C TYR A 209 2.02 7.12 -15.72
N PRO A 210 3.24 6.59 -15.69
CA PRO A 210 4.49 7.07 -16.30
C PRO A 210 4.74 6.52 -17.72
N GLY A 211 3.77 5.83 -18.35
CA GLY A 211 3.88 5.27 -19.69
C GLY A 211 4.37 3.81 -19.76
N SER A 212 4.49 3.15 -18.60
CA SER A 212 4.80 1.72 -18.43
C SER A 212 3.60 0.96 -17.87
N GLY A 213 3.73 -0.34 -17.67
CA GLY A 213 2.67 -1.19 -17.10
C GLY A 213 1.77 -1.82 -18.16
N SER A 214 2.31 -2.13 -19.34
CA SER A 214 1.56 -2.89 -20.35
C SER A 214 1.34 -4.35 -19.90
N VAL A 215 0.33 -5.03 -20.46
CA VAL A 215 0.06 -6.44 -20.13
C VAL A 215 1.20 -7.37 -20.49
N GLU A 216 2.08 -6.95 -21.41
CA GLU A 216 3.25 -7.68 -21.87
C GLU A 216 4.41 -7.65 -20.87
N GLU A 217 4.41 -6.71 -19.93
CA GLU A 217 5.41 -6.60 -18.88
C GLU A 217 5.09 -7.60 -17.74
N VAL A 218 5.57 -8.83 -17.88
CA VAL A 218 5.21 -9.98 -17.01
C VAL A 218 6.31 -10.39 -16.02
N GLY A 219 7.38 -9.62 -15.92
CA GLY A 219 8.60 -10.00 -15.19
C GLY A 219 9.65 -10.61 -16.12
N ALA A 220 10.82 -10.96 -15.58
CA ALA A 220 11.92 -11.54 -16.34
C ALA A 220 12.74 -12.52 -15.49
N GLY A 221 13.39 -13.51 -16.15
CA GLY A 221 14.22 -14.50 -15.46
C GLY A 221 13.41 -15.32 -14.45
N GLU A 222 13.88 -15.42 -13.21
CA GLU A 222 13.18 -16.15 -12.16
C GLU A 222 11.87 -15.49 -11.72
N GLY A 223 11.70 -14.17 -11.97
CA GLY A 223 10.47 -13.41 -11.70
C GLY A 223 9.48 -13.38 -12.87
N GLU A 224 9.72 -14.13 -13.96
CA GLU A 224 8.80 -14.17 -15.10
C GLU A 224 7.45 -14.77 -14.70
N GLY A 225 6.34 -14.05 -15.00
CA GLY A 225 4.99 -14.39 -14.60
C GLY A 225 4.55 -13.79 -13.25
N LEU A 226 5.48 -13.17 -12.50
CA LEU A 226 5.21 -12.59 -11.18
C LEU A 226 4.93 -11.07 -11.22
N THR A 227 4.91 -10.48 -12.41
CA THR A 227 4.38 -9.14 -12.66
C THR A 227 3.07 -9.27 -13.44
N VAL A 228 2.00 -8.70 -12.90
CA VAL A 228 0.66 -8.75 -13.49
C VAL A 228 0.13 -7.33 -13.63
N ASN A 229 0.26 -6.77 -14.82
CA ASN A 229 -0.25 -5.45 -15.14
C ASN A 229 -1.67 -5.52 -15.70
N ILE A 230 -2.55 -4.67 -15.20
CA ILE A 230 -3.95 -4.56 -15.56
C ILE A 230 -4.22 -3.12 -15.99
N PRO A 231 -3.86 -2.76 -17.24
CA PRO A 231 -3.95 -1.39 -17.76
C PRO A 231 -5.38 -1.04 -18.14
N LEU A 232 -6.11 -0.39 -17.24
CA LEU A 232 -7.51 -0.05 -17.38
C LEU A 232 -7.71 1.21 -18.24
N PRO A 233 -8.68 1.23 -19.15
CA PRO A 233 -9.06 2.45 -19.85
C PRO A 233 -9.65 3.49 -18.89
N ALA A 234 -9.53 4.77 -19.22
CA ALA A 234 -10.20 5.84 -18.49
C ALA A 234 -11.70 5.59 -18.38
N GLY A 235 -12.31 6.03 -17.28
CA GLY A 235 -13.74 5.87 -17.03
C GLY A 235 -14.13 4.60 -16.27
N CYS A 236 -13.20 3.66 -16.01
CA CYS A 236 -13.48 2.50 -15.15
C CYS A 236 -13.84 2.93 -13.73
N GLY A 237 -14.85 2.30 -13.17
CA GLY A 237 -15.36 2.54 -11.82
C GLY A 237 -15.38 1.28 -10.97
N ASP A 238 -16.23 1.28 -9.95
CA ASP A 238 -16.32 0.20 -8.97
C ASP A 238 -16.54 -1.18 -9.62
N GLU A 239 -17.45 -1.26 -10.59
CA GLU A 239 -17.78 -2.55 -11.23
C GLU A 239 -16.58 -3.15 -11.96
N GLU A 240 -15.83 -2.34 -12.71
CA GLU A 240 -14.65 -2.79 -13.45
C GLU A 240 -13.53 -3.21 -12.49
N TYR A 241 -13.23 -2.39 -11.48
CA TYR A 241 -12.21 -2.72 -10.48
C TYR A 241 -12.57 -3.99 -9.71
N LEU A 242 -13.81 -4.13 -9.23
CA LEU A 242 -14.24 -5.33 -8.51
C LEU A 242 -14.22 -6.58 -9.38
N ARG A 243 -14.54 -6.45 -10.68
CA ARG A 243 -14.42 -7.55 -11.63
C ARG A 243 -12.96 -7.99 -11.80
N VAL A 244 -12.02 -7.04 -11.95
CA VAL A 244 -10.59 -7.32 -12.00
C VAL A 244 -10.12 -8.03 -10.73
N PHE A 245 -10.52 -7.53 -9.56
CA PHE A 245 -10.17 -8.15 -8.30
C PHE A 245 -10.70 -9.57 -8.18
N LYS A 246 -11.92 -9.83 -8.64
CA LYS A 246 -12.57 -11.14 -8.61
C LYS A 246 -11.98 -12.11 -9.63
N GLU A 247 -11.70 -11.65 -10.86
CA GLU A 247 -11.37 -12.54 -11.98
C GLU A 247 -9.84 -12.68 -12.18
N ILE A 248 -9.01 -11.74 -11.67
CA ILE A 248 -7.57 -11.77 -11.81
C ILE A 248 -6.87 -11.76 -10.44
N VAL A 249 -7.07 -10.71 -9.61
CA VAL A 249 -6.29 -10.50 -8.39
C VAL A 249 -6.47 -11.64 -7.39
N ALA A 250 -7.72 -12.02 -7.09
CA ALA A 250 -8.00 -13.08 -6.13
C ALA A 250 -7.53 -14.46 -6.64
N PRO A 251 -7.82 -14.90 -7.89
CA PRO A 251 -7.34 -16.20 -8.39
C PRO A 251 -5.81 -16.31 -8.47
N VAL A 252 -5.12 -15.25 -8.91
CA VAL A 252 -3.64 -15.25 -8.97
C VAL A 252 -3.06 -15.26 -7.56
N GLY A 253 -3.60 -14.44 -6.65
CA GLY A 253 -3.19 -14.44 -5.24
C GLY A 253 -3.44 -15.79 -4.56
N GLU A 254 -4.56 -16.46 -4.86
CA GLU A 254 -4.87 -17.80 -4.35
C GLU A 254 -3.85 -18.85 -4.81
N LYS A 255 -3.43 -18.83 -6.06
CA LYS A 255 -2.39 -19.73 -6.59
C LYS A 255 -1.01 -19.43 -6.03
N PHE A 256 -0.68 -18.15 -5.85
CA PHE A 256 0.60 -17.73 -5.28
C PHE A 256 0.73 -18.06 -3.79
N GLN A 257 -0.38 -18.10 -3.04
CA GLN A 257 -0.42 -18.37 -1.59
C GLN A 257 0.54 -17.47 -0.79
N PRO A 258 0.31 -16.15 -0.77
CA PRO A 258 1.21 -15.21 -0.11
C PRO A 258 1.30 -15.45 1.39
N GLU A 259 2.46 -15.25 1.96
CA GLU A 259 2.67 -15.19 3.41
C GLU A 259 2.38 -13.80 3.98
N TRP A 260 2.43 -12.78 3.10
CA TRP A 260 2.12 -11.38 3.38
C TRP A 260 1.48 -10.72 2.17
N ILE A 261 0.57 -9.78 2.44
CA ILE A 261 0.01 -8.88 1.43
C ILE A 261 0.38 -7.45 1.80
N LEU A 262 1.00 -6.72 0.88
CA LEU A 262 1.26 -5.30 0.98
C LEU A 262 0.43 -4.57 -0.07
N VAL A 263 -0.14 -3.42 0.30
CA VAL A 263 -1.01 -2.66 -0.59
C VAL A 263 -0.47 -1.26 -0.75
N SER A 264 -0.01 -0.90 -1.95
CA SER A 264 0.18 0.49 -2.35
C SER A 264 -1.20 1.09 -2.62
N ALA A 265 -1.69 1.82 -1.62
CA ALA A 265 -3.05 2.30 -1.55
C ALA A 265 -3.14 3.76 -1.99
N GLY A 266 -3.14 4.00 -3.31
CA GLY A 266 -3.52 5.28 -3.89
C GLY A 266 -5.03 5.44 -3.92
N PHE A 267 -5.51 6.67 -3.80
CA PHE A 267 -6.93 7.01 -3.85
C PHE A 267 -7.28 7.97 -5.01
N ASP A 268 -6.35 8.14 -5.92
CA ASP A 268 -6.50 8.90 -7.15
C ASP A 268 -7.30 8.20 -8.27
N PRO A 269 -7.63 6.87 -8.22
CA PRO A 269 -8.71 6.35 -9.05
C PRO A 269 -10.11 6.90 -8.70
N HIS A 270 -10.24 7.67 -7.61
CA HIS A 270 -11.53 8.22 -7.21
C HIS A 270 -12.08 9.21 -8.25
N ARG A 271 -13.39 9.11 -8.55
CA ARG A 271 -14.10 9.92 -9.55
C ARG A 271 -13.97 11.44 -9.40
N SER A 272 -13.57 11.93 -8.21
CA SER A 272 -13.36 13.35 -7.93
C SER A 272 -11.89 13.74 -7.96
N ASP A 273 -10.98 12.81 -8.21
CA ASP A 273 -9.56 13.12 -8.17
C ASP A 273 -9.14 13.89 -9.44
N PRO A 274 -8.36 14.99 -9.27
CA PRO A 274 -7.92 15.79 -10.40
C PRO A 274 -6.81 15.17 -11.24
N LEU A 275 -6.11 14.14 -10.74
CA LEU A 275 -4.97 13.51 -11.41
C LEU A 275 -5.30 12.13 -12.01
N GLY A 276 -6.56 11.73 -11.99
CA GLY A 276 -7.03 10.51 -12.62
C GLY A 276 -8.30 10.78 -13.45
N ALA A 277 -8.61 9.87 -14.38
CA ALA A 277 -9.85 9.90 -15.13
C ALA A 277 -10.67 8.61 -14.90
N MET A 278 -10.65 8.10 -13.67
CA MET A 278 -11.40 6.93 -13.25
C MET A 278 -12.66 7.30 -12.47
N ASN A 279 -13.52 6.34 -12.18
CA ASN A 279 -14.82 6.57 -11.54
C ASN A 279 -15.01 5.71 -10.28
N VAL A 280 -13.93 5.33 -9.59
CA VAL A 280 -14.01 4.59 -8.32
C VAL A 280 -14.63 5.46 -7.24
N THR A 281 -15.44 4.85 -6.38
CA THR A 281 -16.03 5.50 -5.20
C THR A 281 -15.36 5.01 -3.90
N GLU A 282 -15.71 5.66 -2.78
CA GLU A 282 -15.25 5.21 -1.45
C GLU A 282 -15.69 3.77 -1.17
N GLN A 283 -16.87 3.38 -1.66
CA GLN A 283 -17.40 2.01 -1.52
C GLN A 283 -16.58 1.02 -2.34
N GLY A 284 -16.13 1.40 -3.54
CA GLY A 284 -15.24 0.60 -4.38
C GLY A 284 -13.91 0.28 -3.67
N PHE A 285 -13.24 1.30 -3.09
CA PHE A 285 -12.03 1.07 -2.30
C PHE A 285 -12.28 0.18 -1.08
N GLY A 286 -13.40 0.39 -0.38
CA GLY A 286 -13.81 -0.48 0.72
C GLY A 286 -14.00 -1.93 0.28
N ALA A 287 -14.65 -2.16 -0.85
CA ALA A 287 -14.90 -3.50 -1.39
C ALA A 287 -13.59 -4.19 -1.84
N MET A 288 -12.70 -3.49 -2.53
CA MET A 288 -11.36 -3.99 -2.87
C MET A 288 -10.58 -4.38 -1.62
N ALA A 289 -10.57 -3.51 -0.59
CA ALA A 289 -9.94 -3.82 0.69
C ALA A 289 -10.53 -5.06 1.35
N ALA A 290 -11.85 -5.24 1.33
CA ALA A 290 -12.51 -6.42 1.89
C ALA A 290 -12.06 -7.71 1.20
N MET A 291 -11.93 -7.72 -0.13
CA MET A 291 -11.44 -8.88 -0.89
C MET A 291 -9.99 -9.22 -0.53
N LEU A 292 -9.12 -8.22 -0.35
CA LEU A 292 -7.72 -8.44 0.05
C LEU A 292 -7.60 -8.90 1.51
N LEU A 293 -8.44 -8.38 2.42
CA LEU A 293 -8.51 -8.83 3.80
C LEU A 293 -8.94 -10.29 3.89
N ASP A 294 -9.92 -10.71 3.07
CA ASP A 294 -10.35 -12.11 2.98
C ASP A 294 -9.23 -13.01 2.41
N LEU A 295 -8.54 -12.55 1.36
CA LEU A 295 -7.38 -13.26 0.81
C LEU A 295 -6.27 -13.41 1.85
N ALA A 296 -5.96 -12.34 2.61
CA ALA A 296 -4.97 -12.37 3.69
C ALA A 296 -5.37 -13.34 4.80
N GLU A 297 -6.65 -13.37 5.18
CA GLU A 297 -7.16 -14.30 6.19
C GLU A 297 -6.96 -15.75 5.75
N ARG A 298 -7.24 -16.07 4.48
CA ARG A 298 -7.14 -17.43 3.96
C ARG A 298 -5.70 -17.92 3.77
N TYR A 299 -4.78 -17.07 3.33
CA TYR A 299 -3.44 -17.49 2.90
C TYR A 299 -2.30 -16.90 3.71
N ALA A 300 -2.44 -15.68 4.24
CA ALA A 300 -1.37 -14.95 4.96
C ALA A 300 -1.56 -14.90 6.49
N GLY A 301 -2.52 -15.65 7.04
CA GLY A 301 -2.84 -15.60 8.47
C GLY A 301 -3.31 -14.21 8.93
N GLY A 302 -3.94 -13.44 8.03
CA GLY A 302 -4.42 -12.09 8.27
C GLY A 302 -3.34 -11.01 8.12
N LYS A 303 -2.10 -11.35 7.75
CA LYS A 303 -1.00 -10.37 7.61
C LYS A 303 -1.13 -9.56 6.33
N ILE A 304 -1.71 -8.37 6.45
CA ILE A 304 -1.84 -7.38 5.39
C ILE A 304 -1.52 -5.99 5.93
N ALA A 305 -0.76 -5.20 5.16
CA ALA A 305 -0.44 -3.82 5.49
C ALA A 305 -0.75 -2.91 4.29
N PHE A 306 -1.52 -1.86 4.55
CA PHE A 306 -1.83 -0.81 3.60
C PHE A 306 -0.85 0.35 3.78
N LEU A 307 -0.44 0.95 2.67
CA LEU A 307 0.47 2.09 2.61
C LEU A 307 -0.13 3.17 1.71
N LEU A 308 -0.32 4.37 2.22
CA LEU A 308 -0.85 5.49 1.45
C LEU A 308 0.12 5.89 0.34
N GLU A 309 -0.38 5.97 -0.89
CA GLU A 309 0.31 6.53 -2.06
C GLU A 309 -0.40 7.81 -2.53
N GLY A 310 -0.99 7.82 -3.73
CA GLY A 310 -1.70 8.96 -4.30
C GLY A 310 -3.07 9.23 -3.68
N GLY A 311 -3.79 10.16 -4.31
CA GLY A 311 -5.08 10.67 -3.88
C GLY A 311 -5.02 12.16 -3.54
N TYR A 312 -5.60 13.01 -4.38
CA TYR A 312 -5.36 14.46 -4.40
C TYR A 312 -6.64 15.28 -4.22
N ASP A 313 -7.83 14.69 -4.35
CA ASP A 313 -9.05 15.26 -3.79
C ASP A 313 -9.13 14.98 -2.29
N LEU A 314 -9.08 16.04 -1.48
CA LEU A 314 -8.94 15.91 -0.02
C LEU A 314 -10.13 15.22 0.66
N LYS A 315 -11.34 15.44 0.13
CA LYS A 315 -12.56 14.84 0.68
C LYS A 315 -12.66 13.39 0.28
N ALA A 316 -12.39 13.07 -0.97
CA ALA A 316 -12.37 11.72 -1.49
C ALA A 316 -11.32 10.88 -0.77
N LEU A 317 -10.11 11.41 -0.61
CA LEU A 317 -9.02 10.76 0.14
C LEU A 317 -9.47 10.40 1.56
N LYS A 318 -10.00 11.37 2.32
CA LYS A 318 -10.45 11.11 3.70
C LYS A 318 -11.54 10.03 3.74
N ASN A 319 -12.55 10.14 2.91
CA ASN A 319 -13.67 9.21 2.88
C ASN A 319 -13.25 7.80 2.46
N SER A 320 -12.37 7.69 1.47
CA SER A 320 -11.86 6.39 0.99
C SER A 320 -10.98 5.70 2.02
N VAL A 321 -10.12 6.44 2.74
CA VAL A 321 -9.37 5.90 3.88
C VAL A 321 -10.32 5.40 4.96
N ILE A 322 -11.38 6.15 5.31
CA ILE A 322 -12.40 5.71 6.27
C ILE A 322 -13.07 4.42 5.81
N ALA A 323 -13.41 4.29 4.52
CA ALA A 323 -14.03 3.09 3.97
C ALA A 323 -13.13 1.86 4.13
N VAL A 324 -11.83 1.98 3.85
CA VAL A 324 -10.85 0.91 4.08
C VAL A 324 -10.76 0.57 5.57
N LEU A 325 -10.64 1.56 6.46
CA LEU A 325 -10.56 1.33 7.91
C LEU A 325 -11.80 0.62 8.46
N ARG A 326 -13.00 0.94 7.95
CA ARG A 326 -14.23 0.22 8.33
C ARG A 326 -14.15 -1.25 7.96
N ARG A 327 -13.62 -1.60 6.79
CA ARG A 327 -13.41 -3.00 6.39
C ARG A 327 -12.36 -3.70 7.26
N MET A 328 -11.27 -3.03 7.61
CA MET A 328 -10.26 -3.56 8.54
C MET A 328 -10.88 -3.86 9.92
N LYS A 329 -11.87 -3.08 10.34
CA LYS A 329 -12.65 -3.34 11.56
C LYS A 329 -13.61 -4.53 11.43
N GLY A 330 -13.88 -4.98 10.21
CA GLY A 330 -14.84 -6.05 9.93
C GLY A 330 -16.28 -5.55 9.79
N GLU A 331 -16.48 -4.24 9.58
CA GLU A 331 -17.81 -3.71 9.30
C GLU A 331 -18.30 -4.22 7.93
N ARG A 332 -19.51 -4.79 7.92
CA ARG A 332 -20.19 -5.12 6.68
C ARG A 332 -20.84 -3.84 6.15
N VAL A 333 -20.46 -3.47 4.94
CA VAL A 333 -21.08 -2.38 4.19
C VAL A 333 -21.61 -3.01 2.91
N ASP A 334 -22.72 -2.52 2.38
CA ASP A 334 -23.21 -2.97 1.09
C ASP A 334 -22.16 -2.67 0.03
N ASP A 335 -21.63 -3.73 -0.57
CA ASP A 335 -20.66 -3.60 -1.64
C ASP A 335 -21.34 -3.17 -2.93
N PRO A 336 -20.70 -2.38 -3.78
CA PRO A 336 -21.19 -2.11 -5.11
C PRO A 336 -21.45 -3.44 -5.83
N SER A 337 -22.61 -3.55 -6.48
CA SER A 337 -22.93 -4.77 -7.25
C SER A 337 -22.02 -4.83 -8.47
N ILE A 338 -21.48 -6.02 -8.75
CA ILE A 338 -20.87 -6.31 -10.05
C ILE A 338 -22.01 -6.51 -11.04
N GLY A 339 -22.48 -5.42 -11.63
CA GLY A 339 -23.55 -5.41 -12.62
C GLY A 339 -23.04 -5.73 -14.03
N ARG A 340 -23.79 -5.26 -15.05
CA ARG A 340 -23.39 -5.39 -16.46
C ARG A 340 -22.33 -4.39 -16.91
N GLY A 341 -22.04 -3.34 -16.11
CA GLY A 341 -21.07 -2.29 -16.44
C GLY A 341 -19.66 -2.83 -16.69
N GLY A 342 -19.23 -3.81 -15.91
CA GLY A 342 -17.91 -4.44 -16.08
C GLY A 342 -17.70 -5.25 -17.37
N GLU A 343 -18.68 -5.36 -18.25
CA GLU A 343 -18.53 -6.02 -19.57
C GLU A 343 -17.55 -5.26 -20.48
N MET A 344 -17.41 -3.95 -20.30
CA MET A 344 -16.52 -3.10 -21.11
C MET A 344 -15.05 -3.57 -21.02
N ILE A 345 -14.61 -4.06 -19.87
CA ILE A 345 -13.22 -4.52 -19.67
C ILE A 345 -13.02 -6.02 -19.88
N ARG A 346 -14.05 -6.77 -20.26
CA ARG A 346 -13.93 -8.22 -20.51
C ARG A 346 -12.83 -8.57 -21.52
N PRO A 347 -12.67 -7.86 -22.67
CA PRO A 347 -11.56 -8.12 -23.60
C PRO A 347 -10.18 -7.93 -22.94
N LEU A 348 -10.05 -6.92 -22.07
CA LEU A 348 -8.83 -6.69 -21.32
C LEU A 348 -8.55 -7.82 -20.33
N ILE A 349 -9.57 -8.26 -19.57
CA ILE A 349 -9.44 -9.37 -18.64
C ILE A 349 -8.95 -10.62 -19.38
N HIS A 350 -9.57 -10.97 -20.52
CA HIS A 350 -9.14 -12.11 -21.34
C HIS A 350 -7.69 -11.91 -21.78
N LYS A 351 -7.32 -10.71 -22.28
CA LYS A 351 -5.94 -10.43 -22.70
C LYS A 351 -4.96 -10.66 -21.55
N VAL A 352 -5.23 -10.14 -20.36
CA VAL A 352 -4.36 -10.34 -19.18
C VAL A 352 -4.26 -11.82 -18.82
N LEU A 353 -5.38 -12.53 -18.78
CA LEU A 353 -5.40 -13.96 -18.48
C LEU A 353 -4.67 -14.79 -19.54
N ASP A 354 -4.79 -14.47 -20.83
CA ASP A 354 -4.05 -15.13 -21.91
C ASP A 354 -2.53 -14.98 -21.77
N PHE A 355 -2.04 -13.81 -21.35
CA PHE A 355 -0.62 -13.60 -21.03
C PHE A 355 -0.17 -14.38 -19.80
N GLN A 356 -1.06 -14.49 -18.81
CA GLN A 356 -0.75 -15.09 -17.52
C GLN A 356 -1.01 -16.61 -17.46
N GLN A 357 -1.82 -17.19 -18.36
CA GLN A 357 -2.22 -18.61 -18.31
C GLN A 357 -1.06 -19.63 -18.34
N LYS A 358 0.10 -19.22 -18.88
CA LYS A 358 1.29 -20.08 -18.90
C LYS A 358 2.05 -20.10 -17.55
N TYR A 359 1.68 -19.23 -16.63
CA TYR A 359 2.31 -19.12 -15.31
C TYR A 359 1.37 -19.52 -14.18
N TRP A 360 0.05 -19.24 -14.37
CA TRP A 360 -0.97 -19.41 -13.33
C TRP A 360 -2.06 -20.43 -13.65
#